data_b37044699769dff78aab89a96dd004fb
#
_entry.id   b37044699769dff78aab89a96dd004fb
#
_cell.length_a   1.000
_cell.length_b   1.000
_cell.length_c   1.000
_cell.angle_alpha   90.00
_cell.angle_beta   90.00
_cell.angle_gamma   90.00
#
_symmetry.space_group_name_H-M   'P 1'
#
loop_
_entity.id
_entity.type
_entity.pdbx_description
1 polymer ?
#
loop_
_entity_poly.entity_id
_entity_poly.type
_entity_poly.pdbx_seq_one_letter_code
_entity_poly.pdbx_strand_id
1 'polypeptide(L)'
;MLDYDLGLRGDESLYDYLYQRIRDDIASGELREGARLPSKRALAEHLGVSVVTVEGAYRQLVVEGYVESRPRSGYFVCDLRGSVAPALGARAGVMAGEAPRMSGRDEETRSLGFALGARGAEQDAASLWTRALRQALASESEAELFAPAPAKGTPRLREAIASHLRQTRGMVVDPENVVVGAGAQILDSCIVQLLGRGRAYGVEDPGYPRLMRLYAANGVEVRHVPIDEAGVRVDALAASDVGVMHVMPSHQFPTGCVTSIGRRYELLGWAADSSAGERWIIEDDYDCEFRLAGRPVPALASVDAMGRVIYTNTFSKSLGSALRLAYMVLPDSLMERYTSELGFYSSTVSTVDQVTLARILEDGSYERHVARVRKRARDERDRLRELVAAGAFGPGVRLEHADAGLHCVLAVPVDSQPAAPSDAAPRPATTPDAATPRTATPPDAPRPTCPKHVLAALREQGFSAQPIADFTFLPQDTPRDTERLLVNYC
;
A
#
# COMPACT_ATOMS: atom_id res chain seq x y z
N MET A 1 -34.18 -13.91 0.92
CA MET A 1 -33.38 -13.83 -0.31
C MET A 1 -33.04 -12.37 -0.47
N LEU A 2 -31.86 -12.03 -0.94
CA LEU A 2 -31.52 -10.64 -1.22
C LEU A 2 -32.35 -10.18 -2.41
N ASP A 3 -33.03 -9.04 -2.28
CA ASP A 3 -33.96 -8.53 -3.27
C ASP A 3 -33.60 -7.09 -3.60
N TYR A 4 -33.15 -6.85 -4.84
CA TYR A 4 -32.67 -5.54 -5.28
C TYR A 4 -33.37 -5.15 -6.58
N ASP A 5 -33.94 -3.93 -6.58
CA ASP A 5 -34.54 -3.37 -7.78
C ASP A 5 -33.46 -2.94 -8.77
N LEU A 6 -33.22 -3.79 -9.77
CA LEU A 6 -32.22 -3.53 -10.81
C LEU A 6 -32.59 -2.36 -11.74
N GLY A 7 -33.85 -1.87 -11.70
CA GLY A 7 -34.27 -0.68 -12.43
C GLY A 7 -33.67 0.61 -11.87
N LEU A 8 -33.25 0.62 -10.60
CA LEU A 8 -32.66 1.77 -9.93
C LEU A 8 -31.15 1.94 -10.17
N ARG A 9 -30.53 1.09 -10.99
CA ARG A 9 -29.06 1.11 -11.21
C ARG A 9 -28.56 2.33 -12.02
N GLY A 10 -29.46 3.05 -12.73
CA GLY A 10 -29.02 4.11 -13.66
C GLY A 10 -28.08 3.58 -14.74
N ASP A 11 -26.96 4.27 -14.97
CA ASP A 11 -25.91 3.90 -15.92
C ASP A 11 -24.86 2.92 -15.36
N GLU A 12 -25.02 2.46 -14.11
CA GLU A 12 -24.08 1.53 -13.49
C GLU A 12 -24.18 0.12 -14.09
N SER A 13 -23.04 -0.59 -14.09
CA SER A 13 -23.06 -2.00 -14.49
C SER A 13 -23.82 -2.84 -13.45
N LEU A 14 -24.48 -3.93 -13.91
CA LEU A 14 -25.19 -4.86 -13.00
C LEU A 14 -24.29 -5.41 -11.88
N TYR A 15 -23.03 -5.65 -12.20
CA TYR A 15 -22.02 -6.10 -11.26
C TYR A 15 -21.77 -5.05 -10.17
N ASP A 16 -21.59 -3.79 -10.55
CA ASP A 16 -21.27 -2.70 -9.64
C ASP A 16 -22.45 -2.37 -8.72
N TYR A 17 -23.64 -2.29 -9.30
CA TYR A 17 -24.86 -2.06 -8.55
C TYR A 17 -25.08 -3.16 -7.50
N LEU A 18 -24.94 -4.43 -7.88
CA LEU A 18 -25.12 -5.55 -6.97
C LEU A 18 -24.07 -5.57 -5.85
N TYR A 19 -22.82 -5.28 -6.19
CA TYR A 19 -21.73 -5.15 -5.21
C TYR A 19 -22.02 -4.04 -4.20
N GLN A 20 -22.40 -2.85 -4.67
CA GLN A 20 -22.68 -1.71 -3.80
C GLN A 20 -23.84 -1.99 -2.86
N ARG A 21 -24.95 -2.56 -3.35
CA ARG A 21 -26.13 -2.86 -2.53
C ARG A 21 -25.82 -3.86 -1.43
N ILE A 22 -25.14 -4.96 -1.74
CA ILE A 22 -24.73 -5.94 -0.72
C ILE A 22 -23.77 -5.33 0.28
N ARG A 23 -22.82 -4.53 -0.17
CA ARG A 23 -21.88 -3.80 0.71
C ARG A 23 -22.62 -2.87 1.67
N ASP A 24 -23.57 -2.08 1.16
CA ASP A 24 -24.34 -1.11 1.94
C ASP A 24 -25.23 -1.81 2.96
N ASP A 25 -25.86 -2.94 2.62
CA ASP A 25 -26.63 -3.78 3.53
C ASP A 25 -25.76 -4.37 4.66
N ILE A 26 -24.52 -4.73 4.34
CA ILE A 26 -23.56 -5.19 5.35
C ILE A 26 -23.13 -4.00 6.24
N ALA A 27 -22.81 -2.86 5.65
CA ALA A 27 -22.36 -1.68 6.38
C ALA A 27 -23.45 -1.08 7.28
N SER A 28 -24.71 -1.11 6.85
CA SER A 28 -25.87 -0.69 7.65
C SER A 28 -26.29 -1.69 8.73
N GLY A 29 -25.80 -2.95 8.63
CA GLY A 29 -26.16 -4.04 9.53
C GLY A 29 -27.47 -4.77 9.17
N GLU A 30 -28.07 -4.46 8.03
CA GLU A 30 -29.19 -5.27 7.48
C GLU A 30 -28.76 -6.71 7.23
N LEU A 31 -27.56 -6.89 6.67
CA LEU A 31 -26.87 -8.16 6.62
C LEU A 31 -25.95 -8.28 7.83
N ARG A 32 -26.38 -9.02 8.83
CA ARG A 32 -25.65 -9.19 10.08
C ARG A 32 -24.41 -10.06 9.90
N GLU A 33 -23.42 -9.85 10.75
CA GLU A 33 -22.26 -10.71 10.92
C GLU A 33 -22.65 -12.20 10.97
N GLY A 34 -21.87 -13.04 10.30
CA GLY A 34 -22.13 -14.49 10.19
C GLY A 34 -23.31 -14.85 9.30
N ALA A 35 -24.06 -13.87 8.78
CA ALA A 35 -25.16 -14.15 7.86
C ALA A 35 -24.64 -14.84 6.61
N ARG A 36 -25.30 -15.92 6.21
CA ARG A 36 -24.97 -16.65 5.00
C ARG A 36 -25.61 -15.99 3.78
N LEU A 37 -24.82 -15.60 2.81
CA LEU A 37 -25.31 -15.09 1.54
C LEU A 37 -25.88 -16.24 0.68
N PRO A 38 -26.85 -15.97 -0.22
CA PRO A 38 -27.32 -16.92 -1.18
C PRO A 38 -26.19 -17.48 -2.06
N SER A 39 -26.35 -18.69 -2.59
CA SER A 39 -25.38 -19.20 -3.56
C SER A 39 -25.38 -18.32 -4.83
N LYS A 40 -24.25 -18.24 -5.51
CA LYS A 40 -24.11 -17.44 -6.75
C LYS A 40 -25.20 -17.77 -7.77
N ARG A 41 -25.55 -19.06 -7.91
CA ARG A 41 -26.61 -19.51 -8.83
C ARG A 41 -27.98 -19.10 -8.35
N ALA A 42 -28.28 -19.29 -7.06
CA ALA A 42 -29.58 -18.93 -6.50
C ALA A 42 -29.87 -17.45 -6.56
N LEU A 43 -28.84 -16.60 -6.29
CA LEU A 43 -29.01 -15.15 -6.39
C LEU A 43 -29.11 -14.67 -7.84
N ALA A 44 -28.34 -15.26 -8.74
CA ALA A 44 -28.41 -14.96 -10.17
C ALA A 44 -29.79 -15.30 -10.76
N GLU A 45 -30.34 -16.46 -10.41
CA GLU A 45 -31.69 -16.90 -10.82
C GLU A 45 -32.78 -15.98 -10.25
N HIS A 46 -32.67 -15.62 -8.95
CA HIS A 46 -33.63 -14.75 -8.27
C HIS A 46 -33.69 -13.35 -8.86
N LEU A 47 -32.54 -12.78 -9.15
CA LEU A 47 -32.41 -11.38 -9.68
C LEU A 47 -32.49 -11.33 -11.22
N GLY A 48 -32.55 -12.47 -11.92
CA GLY A 48 -32.57 -12.50 -13.38
C GLY A 48 -31.26 -12.01 -14.04
N VAL A 49 -30.12 -12.19 -13.36
CA VAL A 49 -28.78 -11.75 -13.85
C VAL A 49 -27.87 -12.94 -14.16
N SER A 50 -26.74 -12.71 -14.83
CA SER A 50 -25.78 -13.76 -15.09
C SER A 50 -25.08 -14.24 -13.80
N VAL A 51 -24.74 -15.54 -13.73
CA VAL A 51 -23.95 -16.07 -12.60
C VAL A 51 -22.59 -15.37 -12.52
N VAL A 52 -22.01 -14.96 -13.65
CA VAL A 52 -20.73 -14.24 -13.72
C VAL A 52 -20.83 -12.85 -13.04
N THR A 53 -21.98 -12.18 -13.20
CA THR A 53 -22.26 -10.90 -12.52
C THR A 53 -22.23 -11.05 -11.01
N VAL A 54 -22.96 -12.04 -10.47
CA VAL A 54 -22.99 -12.31 -9.02
C VAL A 54 -21.63 -12.80 -8.53
N GLU A 55 -20.93 -13.62 -9.29
CA GLU A 55 -19.59 -14.08 -8.94
C GLU A 55 -18.60 -12.93 -8.86
N GLY A 56 -18.67 -12.00 -9.78
CA GLY A 56 -17.84 -10.77 -9.75
C GLY A 56 -18.10 -9.98 -8.48
N ALA A 57 -19.37 -9.68 -8.16
CA ALA A 57 -19.74 -8.95 -6.96
C ALA A 57 -19.28 -9.65 -5.68
N TYR A 58 -19.51 -10.96 -5.57
CA TYR A 58 -19.06 -11.74 -4.41
C TYR A 58 -17.54 -11.80 -4.27
N ARG A 59 -16.83 -11.95 -5.39
CA ARG A 59 -15.36 -11.93 -5.38
C ARG A 59 -14.83 -10.60 -4.85
N GLN A 60 -15.44 -9.49 -5.26
CA GLN A 60 -15.06 -8.18 -4.79
C GLN A 60 -15.30 -8.03 -3.27
N LEU A 61 -16.49 -8.45 -2.79
CA LEU A 61 -16.82 -8.43 -1.36
C LEU A 61 -15.87 -9.31 -0.53
N VAL A 62 -15.40 -10.43 -1.09
CA VAL A 62 -14.40 -11.30 -0.42
C VAL A 62 -13.03 -10.63 -0.39
N VAL A 63 -12.59 -10.03 -1.50
CA VAL A 63 -11.29 -9.32 -1.56
C VAL A 63 -11.24 -8.14 -0.59
N GLU A 64 -12.35 -7.44 -0.43
CA GLU A 64 -12.46 -6.31 0.49
C GLU A 64 -12.68 -6.72 1.95
N GLY A 65 -12.98 -8.00 2.19
CA GLY A 65 -13.18 -8.53 3.53
C GLY A 65 -14.58 -8.24 4.12
N TYR A 66 -15.57 -7.85 3.32
CA TYR A 66 -16.97 -7.80 3.75
C TYR A 66 -17.57 -9.19 3.89
N VAL A 67 -17.06 -10.13 3.10
CA VAL A 67 -17.58 -11.49 3.00
C VAL A 67 -16.41 -12.47 2.99
N GLU A 68 -16.53 -13.59 3.69
CA GLU A 68 -15.59 -14.70 3.59
C GLU A 68 -16.19 -15.88 2.79
N SER A 69 -15.33 -16.54 2.03
CA SER A 69 -15.69 -17.75 1.32
C SER A 69 -15.24 -18.98 2.11
N ARG A 70 -16.20 -19.79 2.59
CA ARG A 70 -15.88 -21.04 3.29
C ARG A 70 -16.06 -22.23 2.33
N PRO A 71 -15.01 -23.02 2.08
CA PRO A 71 -15.07 -24.16 1.17
C PRO A 71 -16.26 -25.08 1.49
N ARG A 72 -17.04 -25.44 0.48
CA ARG A 72 -18.25 -26.29 0.55
C ARG A 72 -19.38 -25.71 1.41
N SER A 73 -19.22 -24.58 2.08
CA SER A 73 -20.22 -23.96 2.96
C SER A 73 -20.87 -22.73 2.36
N GLY A 74 -20.16 -21.98 1.50
CA GLY A 74 -20.69 -20.79 0.83
C GLY A 74 -20.02 -19.49 1.28
N TYR A 75 -20.76 -18.39 1.22
CA TYR A 75 -20.29 -17.04 1.50
C TYR A 75 -20.96 -16.52 2.78
N PHE A 76 -20.19 -15.91 3.67
CA PHE A 76 -20.66 -15.42 4.97
C PHE A 76 -20.17 -13.99 5.20
N VAL A 77 -21.01 -13.18 5.82
CA VAL A 77 -20.68 -11.79 6.19
C VAL A 77 -19.63 -11.80 7.31
N CYS A 78 -18.55 -11.03 7.14
CA CYS A 78 -17.49 -10.88 8.13
C CYS A 78 -17.93 -9.95 9.28
N ASP A 79 -17.32 -10.10 10.47
CA ASP A 79 -17.41 -9.13 11.55
C ASP A 79 -16.66 -7.85 11.16
N LEU A 80 -17.39 -6.79 10.88
CA LEU A 80 -16.83 -5.46 10.60
C LEU A 80 -16.62 -4.64 11.88
N ARG A 81 -17.21 -5.07 13.01
CA ARG A 81 -17.12 -4.38 14.29
C ARG A 81 -15.97 -4.91 15.14
N GLY A 82 -15.01 -5.59 14.50
CA GLY A 82 -13.87 -6.29 15.07
C GLY A 82 -13.56 -5.90 16.50
N SER A 83 -13.92 -6.79 17.38
CA SER A 83 -13.45 -7.00 18.75
C SER A 83 -12.60 -5.90 19.36
N VAL A 84 -13.21 -4.89 19.93
CA VAL A 84 -12.62 -4.14 21.02
C VAL A 84 -12.74 -5.00 22.29
N ALA A 85 -11.91 -6.03 22.37
CA ALA A 85 -11.64 -6.72 23.63
C ALA A 85 -10.16 -6.54 23.94
N PRO A 86 -9.78 -5.92 25.06
CA PRO A 86 -8.38 -5.82 25.43
C PRO A 86 -7.87 -7.22 25.78
N ALA A 87 -7.11 -7.82 24.89
CA ALA A 87 -6.27 -8.97 25.23
C ALA A 87 -5.14 -8.50 26.14
N LEU A 88 -5.38 -8.57 27.44
CA LEU A 88 -4.32 -8.51 28.45
C LEU A 88 -3.39 -9.71 28.23
N GLY A 89 -2.17 -9.43 27.77
CA GLY A 89 -1.06 -10.34 27.95
C GLY A 89 -0.43 -10.93 26.70
N ALA A 90 0.23 -10.12 25.93
CA ALA A 90 1.51 -10.46 25.29
C ALA A 90 2.17 -9.15 24.82
N ARG A 91 3.15 -8.68 25.54
CA ARG A 91 4.05 -7.62 25.06
C ARG A 91 4.85 -8.19 23.89
N ALA A 92 4.28 -8.19 22.72
CA ALA A 92 5.05 -8.30 21.49
C ALA A 92 5.80 -6.96 21.35
N GLY A 93 7.11 -7.00 21.66
CA GLY A 93 7.91 -5.79 21.79
C GLY A 93 8.01 -5.05 20.47
N VAL A 94 7.45 -3.85 20.44
CA VAL A 94 7.85 -2.83 19.46
C VAL A 94 9.22 -2.35 19.91
N MET A 95 10.26 -2.69 19.15
CA MET A 95 11.63 -2.32 19.47
C MET A 95 11.96 -0.94 18.90
N ALA A 96 12.68 -0.12 19.69
CA ALA A 96 13.32 1.08 19.18
C ALA A 96 14.38 0.66 18.16
N GLY A 97 14.18 1.02 16.89
CA GLY A 97 15.14 0.70 15.84
C GLY A 97 16.32 1.66 15.90
N GLU A 98 17.52 1.18 16.28
CA GLU A 98 18.73 1.88 15.90
C GLU A 98 18.82 1.89 14.38
N ALA A 99 19.04 3.07 13.80
CA ALA A 99 19.25 3.22 12.37
C ALA A 99 20.44 2.33 11.94
N PRO A 100 20.27 1.40 11.01
CA PRO A 100 21.35 0.52 10.61
C PRO A 100 22.48 1.34 10.01
N ARG A 101 23.69 1.23 10.60
CA ARG A 101 24.91 1.73 10.00
C ARG A 101 25.23 0.86 8.79
N MET A 102 24.92 1.35 7.61
CA MET A 102 25.19 0.63 6.37
C MET A 102 26.66 0.79 5.99
N SER A 103 27.36 -0.34 5.96
CA SER A 103 28.64 -0.50 5.28
C SER A 103 28.41 -0.59 3.77
N GLY A 104 28.95 0.35 3.02
CA GLY A 104 29.51 0.21 1.65
C GLY A 104 28.76 -0.50 0.53
N ARG A 105 27.41 -0.69 0.57
CA ARG A 105 26.63 -1.30 -0.51
C ARG A 105 25.74 -0.30 -1.26
N ASP A 106 26.27 0.90 -1.49
CA ASP A 106 25.50 1.98 -2.13
C ASP A 106 25.22 1.76 -3.62
N GLU A 107 25.84 0.80 -4.27
CA GLU A 107 25.60 0.51 -5.69
C GLU A 107 24.36 -0.36 -5.94
N GLU A 108 24.00 -1.27 -5.02
CA GLU A 108 22.76 -2.05 -5.12
C GLU A 108 21.50 -1.24 -4.80
N THR A 109 21.63 -0.16 -4.04
CA THR A 109 20.51 0.74 -3.71
C THR A 109 20.02 1.55 -4.92
N ARG A 110 20.80 1.63 -6.00
CA ARG A 110 20.37 2.22 -7.28
C ARG A 110 19.29 1.40 -7.99
N SER A 111 19.19 0.11 -7.71
CA SER A 111 18.16 -0.76 -8.30
C SER A 111 16.83 -0.75 -7.54
N LEU A 112 16.78 -0.17 -6.33
CA LEU A 112 15.54 0.08 -5.58
C LEU A 112 14.72 1.28 -6.10
N GLY A 113 15.16 1.92 -7.17
CA GLY A 113 14.29 2.72 -7.99
C GLY A 113 13.27 1.77 -8.60
N PHE A 114 12.05 1.81 -8.10
CA PHE A 114 10.88 1.31 -8.82
C PHE A 114 10.87 2.02 -10.18
N ALA A 115 11.61 1.50 -11.14
CA ALA A 115 11.40 1.86 -12.52
C ALA A 115 9.91 1.61 -12.81
N LEU A 116 9.29 2.49 -13.56
CA LEU A 116 8.07 2.15 -14.28
C LEU A 116 8.46 0.96 -15.11
N GLY A 117 8.03 -0.13 -14.64
CA GLY A 117 8.65 -1.24 -15.20
C GLY A 117 8.04 -1.76 -16.42
N ALA A 118 7.06 -1.50 -17.10
CA ALA A 118 6.78 -2.03 -18.43
C ALA A 118 7.76 -1.41 -19.45
N ARG A 119 8.58 -2.23 -20.07
CA ARG A 119 9.35 -1.78 -21.26
C ARG A 119 8.41 -1.00 -22.19
N GLY A 120 8.65 0.29 -22.34
CA GLY A 120 7.81 1.21 -23.13
C GLY A 120 6.83 2.08 -22.32
N ALA A 121 6.52 1.81 -21.05
CA ALA A 121 5.66 2.70 -20.26
C ALA A 121 6.32 4.04 -19.98
N GLU A 122 7.63 4.08 -19.75
CA GLU A 122 8.40 5.31 -19.59
C GLU A 122 8.38 6.16 -20.87
N GLN A 123 8.50 5.53 -22.05
CA GLN A 123 8.42 6.23 -23.34
C GLN A 123 7.03 6.80 -23.59
N ASP A 124 5.97 6.06 -23.25
CA ASP A 124 4.59 6.53 -23.37
C ASP A 124 4.31 7.70 -22.41
N ALA A 125 4.81 7.62 -21.17
CA ALA A 125 4.69 8.70 -20.19
C ALA A 125 5.46 9.96 -20.63
N ALA A 126 6.69 9.82 -21.13
CA ALA A 126 7.48 10.92 -21.66
C ALA A 126 6.82 11.58 -22.88
N SER A 127 6.23 10.78 -23.77
CA SER A 127 5.50 11.27 -24.92
C SER A 127 4.22 12.02 -24.54
N LEU A 128 3.48 11.48 -23.55
CA LEU A 128 2.30 12.12 -22.98
C LEU A 128 2.66 13.47 -22.35
N TRP A 129 3.66 13.48 -21.48
CA TRP A 129 4.14 14.68 -20.81
C TRP A 129 4.60 15.75 -21.79
N THR A 130 5.47 15.39 -22.76
CA THR A 130 6.00 16.32 -23.74
C THR A 130 4.90 16.96 -24.60
N ARG A 131 3.88 16.19 -24.98
CA ARG A 131 2.74 16.70 -25.72
C ARG A 131 1.93 17.69 -24.89
N ALA A 132 1.59 17.34 -23.65
CA ALA A 132 0.82 18.21 -22.76
C ALA A 132 1.59 19.50 -22.42
N LEU A 133 2.90 19.40 -22.17
CA LEU A 133 3.77 20.55 -21.95
C LEU A 133 3.78 21.52 -23.13
N ARG A 134 3.95 21.02 -24.36
CA ARG A 134 3.88 21.87 -25.57
C ARG A 134 2.53 22.55 -25.70
N GLN A 135 1.45 21.86 -25.38
CA GLN A 135 0.10 22.44 -25.41
C GLN A 135 -0.06 23.50 -24.32
N ALA A 136 0.41 23.27 -23.10
CA ALA A 136 0.40 24.25 -22.02
C ALA A 136 1.15 25.53 -22.42
N LEU A 137 2.37 25.38 -22.94
CA LEU A 137 3.19 26.50 -23.41
C LEU A 137 2.57 27.26 -24.58
N ALA A 138 1.71 26.63 -25.37
CA ALA A 138 1.05 27.25 -26.51
C ALA A 138 -0.29 27.93 -26.17
N SER A 139 -0.97 27.49 -25.11
CA SER A 139 -2.34 27.92 -24.81
C SER A 139 -2.47 28.83 -23.59
N GLU A 140 -1.55 28.72 -22.65
CA GLU A 140 -1.56 29.55 -21.44
C GLU A 140 -0.73 30.83 -21.65
N SER A 141 -1.06 31.89 -20.93
CA SER A 141 -0.26 33.13 -20.99
C SER A 141 1.07 32.98 -20.27
N GLU A 142 2.09 33.72 -20.70
CA GLU A 142 3.38 33.76 -19.99
C GLU A 142 3.21 34.20 -18.53
N ALA A 143 2.29 35.12 -18.26
CA ALA A 143 2.00 35.61 -16.91
C ALA A 143 1.48 34.50 -16.00
N GLU A 144 0.65 33.59 -16.52
CA GLU A 144 0.14 32.43 -15.76
C GLU A 144 1.22 31.36 -15.54
N LEU A 145 2.01 31.06 -16.57
CA LEU A 145 3.03 30.00 -16.50
C LEU A 145 4.21 30.38 -15.59
N PHE A 146 4.56 31.66 -15.53
CA PHE A 146 5.70 32.14 -14.75
C PHE A 146 5.30 32.85 -13.44
N ALA A 147 4.00 32.92 -13.13
CA ALA A 147 3.56 33.36 -11.82
C ALA A 147 3.98 32.36 -10.74
N PRO A 148 4.41 32.83 -9.55
CA PRO A 148 4.66 31.94 -8.41
C PRO A 148 3.36 31.17 -8.04
N ALA A 149 3.45 29.86 -7.95
CA ALA A 149 2.33 29.05 -7.47
C ALA A 149 2.12 29.26 -5.96
N PRO A 150 0.86 29.26 -5.47
CA PRO A 150 0.57 29.24 -4.04
C PRO A 150 1.25 28.07 -3.31
N ALA A 151 1.48 28.19 -2.01
CA ALA A 151 2.15 27.16 -1.21
C ALA A 151 1.55 25.76 -1.37
N LYS A 152 0.21 25.67 -1.47
CA LYS A 152 -0.53 24.41 -1.69
C LYS A 152 -0.50 23.90 -3.14
N GLY A 153 0.02 24.66 -4.07
CA GLY A 153 -0.11 24.44 -5.49
C GLY A 153 -1.24 25.24 -6.14
N THR A 154 -1.26 25.25 -7.48
CA THR A 154 -2.25 26.02 -8.25
C THR A 154 -3.68 25.51 -8.03
N PRO A 155 -4.69 26.40 -7.92
CA PRO A 155 -6.10 26.00 -7.76
C PRO A 155 -6.53 24.99 -8.82
N ARG A 156 -6.21 25.24 -10.08
CA ARG A 156 -6.53 24.37 -11.21
C ARG A 156 -6.05 22.92 -11.01
N LEU A 157 -4.78 22.73 -10.58
CA LEU A 157 -4.27 21.38 -10.33
C LEU A 157 -4.95 20.72 -9.13
N ARG A 158 -5.21 21.47 -8.06
CA ARG A 158 -5.89 20.94 -6.87
C ARG A 158 -7.33 20.50 -7.19
N GLU A 159 -8.06 21.26 -8.01
CA GLU A 159 -9.39 20.92 -8.52
C GLU A 159 -9.34 19.66 -9.42
N ALA A 160 -8.35 19.58 -10.33
CA ALA A 160 -8.14 18.42 -11.18
C ALA A 160 -7.84 17.15 -10.36
N ILE A 161 -7.00 17.25 -9.31
CA ILE A 161 -6.72 16.15 -8.37
C ILE A 161 -8.00 15.74 -7.61
N ALA A 162 -8.76 16.68 -7.08
CA ALA A 162 -10.01 16.38 -6.37
C ALA A 162 -11.04 15.69 -7.28
N SER A 163 -11.16 16.13 -8.53
CA SER A 163 -11.99 15.48 -9.55
C SER A 163 -11.51 14.06 -9.85
N HIS A 164 -10.19 13.87 -10.03
CA HIS A 164 -9.57 12.57 -10.25
C HIS A 164 -9.84 11.60 -9.08
N LEU A 165 -9.66 12.04 -7.84
CA LEU A 165 -9.94 11.24 -6.64
C LEU A 165 -11.41 10.81 -6.55
N ARG A 166 -12.33 11.70 -6.90
CA ARG A 166 -13.76 11.38 -6.95
C ARG A 166 -14.05 10.28 -7.95
N GLN A 167 -13.47 10.35 -9.15
CA GLN A 167 -13.72 9.40 -10.23
C GLN A 167 -13.06 8.04 -9.99
N THR A 168 -11.85 8.03 -9.43
CA THR A 168 -11.03 6.81 -9.35
C THR A 168 -11.06 6.14 -7.99
N ARG A 169 -11.27 6.91 -6.90
CA ARG A 169 -11.26 6.44 -5.52
C ARG A 169 -12.60 6.65 -4.80
N GLY A 170 -13.58 7.32 -5.43
CA GLY A 170 -14.84 7.67 -4.79
C GLY A 170 -14.69 8.66 -3.63
N MET A 171 -13.53 9.33 -3.53
CA MET A 171 -13.25 10.29 -2.48
C MET A 171 -13.80 11.67 -2.85
N VAL A 172 -14.65 12.25 -2.00
CA VAL A 172 -15.09 13.64 -2.11
C VAL A 172 -14.15 14.51 -1.29
N VAL A 173 -13.28 15.24 -1.96
CA VAL A 173 -12.23 16.07 -1.35
C VAL A 173 -12.46 17.51 -1.71
N ASP A 174 -12.35 18.41 -0.72
CA ASP A 174 -12.26 19.85 -0.98
C ASP A 174 -10.90 20.14 -1.63
N PRO A 175 -10.84 20.78 -2.82
CA PRO A 175 -9.57 21.21 -3.42
C PRO A 175 -8.71 22.07 -2.49
N GLU A 176 -9.30 22.77 -1.53
CA GLU A 176 -8.57 23.57 -0.54
C GLU A 176 -7.78 22.70 0.44
N ASN A 177 -8.12 21.42 0.58
CA ASN A 177 -7.43 20.45 1.43
C ASN A 177 -6.31 19.67 0.70
N VAL A 178 -6.12 19.95 -0.59
CA VAL A 178 -5.06 19.33 -1.40
C VAL A 178 -3.79 20.17 -1.33
N VAL A 179 -2.65 19.52 -1.05
CA VAL A 179 -1.31 20.12 -1.10
C VAL A 179 -0.45 19.35 -2.09
N VAL A 180 0.09 20.04 -3.09
CA VAL A 180 0.98 19.50 -4.12
C VAL A 180 2.44 19.65 -3.70
N GLY A 181 3.25 18.61 -3.90
CA GLY A 181 4.66 18.62 -3.53
C GLY A 181 5.59 17.89 -4.51
N ALA A 182 6.87 18.23 -4.45
CA ALA A 182 7.93 17.65 -5.28
C ALA A 182 8.29 16.22 -4.85
N GLY A 183 7.31 15.32 -4.86
CA GLY A 183 7.39 13.92 -4.47
C GLY A 183 7.02 13.69 -3.00
N ALA A 184 6.64 12.44 -2.68
CA ALA A 184 6.15 12.06 -1.36
C ALA A 184 7.11 12.43 -0.21
N GLN A 185 8.42 12.31 -0.40
CA GLN A 185 9.41 12.61 0.65
C GLN A 185 9.35 14.05 1.18
N ILE A 186 9.03 15.02 0.32
CA ILE A 186 8.85 16.42 0.74
C ILE A 186 7.55 16.55 1.54
N LEU A 187 6.48 15.89 1.08
CA LEU A 187 5.20 15.89 1.77
C LEU A 187 5.29 15.20 3.15
N ASP A 188 5.98 14.05 3.23
CA ASP A 188 6.24 13.36 4.51
C ASP A 188 7.01 14.26 5.49
N SER A 189 7.99 15.02 4.99
CA SER A 189 8.73 15.99 5.82
C SER A 189 7.82 17.14 6.29
N CYS A 190 6.89 17.61 5.47
CA CYS A 190 5.87 18.59 5.86
C CYS A 190 4.93 18.00 6.92
N ILE A 191 4.52 16.74 6.77
CA ILE A 191 3.68 16.04 7.76
C ILE A 191 4.39 15.96 9.11
N VAL A 192 5.69 15.64 9.13
CA VAL A 192 6.47 15.65 10.38
C VAL A 192 6.51 17.03 11.02
N GLN A 193 6.61 18.09 10.23
CA GLN A 193 6.57 19.47 10.74
C GLN A 193 5.21 19.80 11.36
N LEU A 194 4.11 19.38 10.72
CA LEU A 194 2.75 19.58 11.21
C LEU A 194 2.45 18.77 12.47
N LEU A 195 2.76 17.48 12.47
CA LEU A 195 2.42 16.59 13.58
C LEU A 195 3.39 16.68 14.76
N GLY A 196 4.59 17.20 14.50
CA GLY A 196 5.65 17.38 15.49
C GLY A 196 6.57 16.16 15.64
N ARG A 197 7.75 16.42 16.25
CA ARG A 197 8.81 15.42 16.47
C ARG A 197 8.72 14.71 17.82
N GLY A 198 7.82 15.14 18.69
CA GLY A 198 7.65 14.57 20.04
C GLY A 198 6.83 13.28 20.09
N ARG A 199 6.50 12.70 18.93
CA ARG A 199 5.70 11.47 18.78
C ARG A 199 6.54 10.39 18.12
N ALA A 200 6.31 9.14 18.48
CA ALA A 200 6.86 8.02 17.73
C ALA A 200 6.06 7.78 16.44
N TYR A 201 6.77 7.55 15.34
CA TYR A 201 6.18 7.24 14.04
C TYR A 201 6.31 5.75 13.76
N GLY A 202 5.19 5.08 13.57
CA GLY A 202 5.12 3.68 13.19
C GLY A 202 5.28 3.50 11.69
N VAL A 203 6.06 2.50 11.30
CA VAL A 203 6.18 2.01 9.92
C VAL A 203 5.92 0.51 9.90
N GLU A 204 5.38 0.02 8.80
CA GLU A 204 5.11 -1.41 8.60
C GLU A 204 6.40 -2.24 8.58
N ASP A 205 6.34 -3.50 9.07
CA ASP A 205 7.45 -4.46 8.99
C ASP A 205 6.92 -5.87 8.58
N PRO A 206 7.37 -6.38 7.43
CA PRO A 206 8.32 -5.79 6.48
C PRO A 206 7.77 -4.51 5.84
N GLY A 207 8.65 -3.57 5.48
CA GLY A 207 8.25 -2.24 5.03
C GLY A 207 9.28 -1.54 4.13
N TYR A 208 8.99 -0.32 3.75
CA TYR A 208 9.81 0.47 2.83
C TYR A 208 11.01 1.13 3.54
N PRO A 209 12.26 0.70 3.28
CA PRO A 209 13.42 1.15 4.06
C PRO A 209 13.70 2.65 3.98
N ARG A 210 13.35 3.29 2.85
CA ARG A 210 13.56 4.74 2.68
C ARG A 210 12.66 5.56 3.59
N LEU A 211 11.45 5.07 3.88
CA LEU A 211 10.50 5.75 4.75
C LEU A 211 11.04 5.86 6.18
N MET A 212 11.56 4.74 6.72
CA MET A 212 12.21 4.72 8.02
C MET A 212 13.36 5.75 8.09
N ARG A 213 14.24 5.74 7.06
CA ARG A 213 15.36 6.70 6.99
C ARG A 213 14.90 8.14 6.90
N LEU A 214 13.83 8.38 6.16
CA LEU A 214 13.24 9.71 6.01
C LEU A 214 12.77 10.25 7.36
N TYR A 215 12.03 9.44 8.11
CA TYR A 215 11.54 9.81 9.43
C TYR A 215 12.69 10.02 10.42
N ALA A 216 13.67 9.13 10.46
CA ALA A 216 14.86 9.28 11.28
C ALA A 216 15.65 10.56 10.93
N ALA A 217 15.80 10.87 9.62
CA ALA A 217 16.45 12.09 9.16
C ALA A 217 15.68 13.36 9.53
N ASN A 218 14.35 13.28 9.68
CA ASN A 218 13.52 14.38 10.20
C ASN A 218 13.53 14.49 11.73
N GLY A 219 14.29 13.62 12.42
CA GLY A 219 14.48 13.69 13.88
C GLY A 219 13.31 13.15 14.69
N VAL A 220 12.51 12.24 14.11
CA VAL A 220 11.44 11.53 14.82
C VAL A 220 11.87 10.12 15.20
N GLU A 221 11.34 9.62 16.32
CA GLU A 221 11.55 8.26 16.75
C GLU A 221 10.71 7.29 15.89
N VAL A 222 11.32 6.24 15.36
CA VAL A 222 10.66 5.29 14.47
C VAL A 222 10.41 3.97 15.21
N ARG A 223 9.22 3.41 15.02
CA ARG A 223 8.83 2.07 15.50
C ARG A 223 8.47 1.18 14.33
N HIS A 224 8.97 -0.03 14.32
CA HIS A 224 8.56 -1.07 13.39
C HIS A 224 7.33 -1.79 13.95
N VAL A 225 6.24 -1.78 13.19
CA VAL A 225 4.98 -2.42 13.56
C VAL A 225 4.75 -3.63 12.67
N PRO A 226 4.63 -4.84 13.24
CA PRO A 226 4.48 -6.05 12.44
C PRO A 226 3.15 -6.06 11.68
N ILE A 227 3.18 -6.68 10.50
CA ILE A 227 2.00 -6.92 9.68
C ILE A 227 1.68 -8.42 9.63
N ASP A 228 0.44 -8.72 9.29
CA ASP A 228 -0.05 -10.05 8.93
C ASP A 228 -0.70 -10.05 7.54
N GLU A 229 -1.42 -11.09 7.17
CA GLU A 229 -2.10 -11.20 5.86
C GLU A 229 -3.23 -10.16 5.67
N ALA A 230 -3.69 -9.52 6.73
CA ALA A 230 -4.72 -8.47 6.70
C ALA A 230 -4.14 -7.04 6.79
N GLY A 231 -2.82 -6.89 6.92
CA GLY A 231 -2.13 -5.61 7.07
C GLY A 231 -1.53 -5.41 8.46
N VAL A 232 -1.39 -4.16 8.90
CA VAL A 232 -0.81 -3.81 10.21
C VAL A 232 -1.53 -4.51 11.36
N ARG A 233 -0.79 -5.13 12.26
CA ARG A 233 -1.32 -5.72 13.49
C ARG A 233 -1.68 -4.62 14.48
N VAL A 234 -2.99 -4.36 14.62
CA VAL A 234 -3.51 -3.28 15.47
C VAL A 234 -3.32 -3.59 16.95
N ASP A 235 -3.27 -4.86 17.35
CA ASP A 235 -2.94 -5.26 18.73
C ASP A 235 -1.51 -4.85 19.11
N ALA A 236 -0.54 -5.06 18.23
CA ALA A 236 0.84 -4.62 18.41
C ALA A 236 0.96 -3.09 18.39
N LEU A 237 0.24 -2.44 17.46
CA LEU A 237 0.19 -0.98 17.35
C LEU A 237 -0.40 -0.34 18.62
N ALA A 238 -1.51 -0.87 19.13
CA ALA A 238 -2.17 -0.36 20.34
C ALA A 238 -1.31 -0.57 21.62
N ALA A 239 -0.47 -1.60 21.65
CA ALA A 239 0.46 -1.86 22.76
C ALA A 239 1.74 -0.99 22.69
N SER A 240 1.91 -0.20 21.64
CA SER A 240 3.09 0.65 21.39
C SER A 240 2.86 2.10 21.85
N ASP A 241 3.92 2.91 21.80
CA ASP A 241 3.90 4.35 22.01
C ASP A 241 3.72 5.15 20.71
N VAL A 242 3.37 4.50 19.61
CA VAL A 242 3.17 5.12 18.30
C VAL A 242 2.01 6.12 18.35
N GLY A 243 2.29 7.36 17.95
CA GLY A 243 1.31 8.43 17.80
C GLY A 243 0.93 8.73 16.34
N VAL A 244 1.77 8.31 15.39
CA VAL A 244 1.53 8.47 13.95
C VAL A 244 1.86 7.14 13.27
N MET A 245 0.91 6.52 12.58
CA MET A 245 1.13 5.28 11.85
C MET A 245 1.10 5.50 10.34
N HIS A 246 2.18 5.16 9.65
CA HIS A 246 2.25 5.20 8.18
C HIS A 246 1.93 3.81 7.63
N VAL A 247 0.90 3.73 6.77
CA VAL A 247 0.39 2.47 6.21
C VAL A 247 0.23 2.55 4.70
N MET A 248 0.35 1.41 4.02
CA MET A 248 0.10 1.25 2.59
C MET A 248 -1.07 0.27 2.35
N PRO A 249 -2.32 0.66 2.67
CA PRO A 249 -3.42 -0.30 2.82
C PRO A 249 -3.98 -0.83 1.50
N SER A 250 -3.75 -0.15 0.39
CA SER A 250 -4.23 -0.59 -0.94
C SER A 250 -3.32 -1.63 -1.58
N HIS A 251 -2.03 -1.58 -1.28
CA HIS A 251 -1.02 -2.49 -1.79
C HIS A 251 0.27 -2.34 -0.96
N GLN A 252 0.37 -3.11 0.11
CA GLN A 252 1.48 -3.02 1.06
C GLN A 252 2.82 -3.34 0.39
N PHE A 253 3.80 -2.51 0.60
CA PHE A 253 5.16 -2.77 0.14
C PHE A 253 6.00 -3.38 1.27
N PRO A 254 6.67 -4.53 1.08
CA PRO A 254 6.89 -5.27 -0.19
C PRO A 254 5.96 -6.48 -0.39
N THR A 255 5.04 -6.76 0.53
CA THR A 255 4.29 -8.02 0.55
C THR A 255 3.17 -8.10 -0.48
N GLY A 256 2.71 -6.95 -1.00
CA GLY A 256 1.55 -6.89 -1.88
C GLY A 256 0.21 -7.16 -1.17
N CYS A 257 0.22 -7.28 0.15
CA CYS A 257 -0.98 -7.47 0.95
C CYS A 257 -1.93 -6.28 0.77
N VAL A 258 -3.22 -6.56 0.67
CA VAL A 258 -4.28 -5.54 0.67
C VAL A 258 -4.96 -5.56 2.03
N THR A 259 -4.88 -4.44 2.76
CA THR A 259 -5.51 -4.31 4.07
C THR A 259 -7.02 -4.47 3.94
N SER A 260 -7.58 -5.46 4.64
CA SER A 260 -9.01 -5.76 4.63
C SER A 260 -9.83 -4.60 5.22
N ILE A 261 -11.11 -4.51 4.86
CA ILE A 261 -11.98 -3.44 5.37
C ILE A 261 -12.13 -3.53 6.90
N GLY A 262 -12.19 -4.72 7.48
CA GLY A 262 -12.22 -4.91 8.94
C GLY A 262 -10.98 -4.30 9.60
N ARG A 263 -9.77 -4.60 9.07
CA ARG A 263 -8.52 -4.03 9.59
C ARG A 263 -8.44 -2.51 9.40
N ARG A 264 -9.05 -1.96 8.33
CA ARG A 264 -9.16 -0.49 8.15
C ARG A 264 -10.00 0.15 9.25
N TYR A 265 -11.11 -0.47 9.64
CA TYR A 265 -11.91 0.02 10.77
C TYR A 265 -11.20 -0.13 12.12
N GLU A 266 -10.43 -1.20 12.33
CA GLU A 266 -9.58 -1.34 13.53
C GLU A 266 -8.53 -0.21 13.61
N LEU A 267 -7.87 0.12 12.49
CA LEU A 267 -6.92 1.22 12.41
C LEU A 267 -7.59 2.58 12.69
N LEU A 268 -8.77 2.82 12.12
CA LEU A 268 -9.53 4.05 12.40
C LEU A 268 -9.97 4.12 13.87
N GLY A 269 -10.39 2.99 14.47
CA GLY A 269 -10.68 2.89 15.88
C GLY A 269 -9.47 3.23 16.76
N TRP A 270 -8.29 2.72 16.40
CA TRP A 270 -7.03 3.06 17.07
C TRP A 270 -6.72 4.57 16.97
N ALA A 271 -6.91 5.19 15.82
CA ALA A 271 -6.66 6.62 15.63
C ALA A 271 -7.69 7.51 16.33
N ALA A 272 -8.93 7.04 16.46
CA ALA A 272 -10.01 7.74 17.14
C ALA A 272 -9.93 7.66 18.68
N ASP A 273 -9.20 6.69 19.23
CA ASP A 273 -9.03 6.52 20.69
C ASP A 273 -8.13 7.62 21.26
N SER A 274 -8.76 8.59 21.90
CA SER A 274 -8.10 9.73 22.53
C SER A 274 -7.49 9.42 23.90
N SER A 275 -7.66 8.22 24.44
CA SER A 275 -7.18 7.86 25.80
C SER A 275 -5.65 7.92 25.93
N ALA A 276 -4.92 7.68 24.85
CA ALA A 276 -3.46 7.77 24.79
C ALA A 276 -2.95 9.03 24.06
N GLY A 277 -3.79 10.06 23.91
CA GLY A 277 -3.48 11.28 23.20
C GLY A 277 -3.94 11.28 21.74
N GLU A 278 -3.57 12.31 21.02
CA GLU A 278 -3.95 12.47 19.61
C GLU A 278 -3.12 11.55 18.72
N ARG A 279 -3.78 10.73 17.90
CA ARG A 279 -3.18 9.78 16.97
C ARG A 279 -3.57 10.10 15.54
N TRP A 280 -2.66 9.76 14.61
CA TRP A 280 -2.82 10.00 13.18
C TRP A 280 -2.43 8.80 12.34
N ILE A 281 -3.06 8.67 11.19
CA ILE A 281 -2.69 7.69 10.16
C ILE A 281 -2.24 8.46 8.92
N ILE A 282 -1.12 8.05 8.33
CA ILE A 282 -0.70 8.47 7.00
C ILE A 282 -1.00 7.29 6.07
N GLU A 283 -1.94 7.47 5.15
CA GLU A 283 -2.26 6.49 4.12
C GLU A 283 -1.44 6.81 2.86
N ASP A 284 -0.46 5.97 2.55
CA ASP A 284 0.32 6.06 1.30
C ASP A 284 -0.29 5.15 0.23
N ASP A 285 -0.95 5.75 -0.75
CA ASP A 285 -1.73 5.08 -1.79
C ASP A 285 -0.98 5.11 -3.15
N TYR A 286 0.29 4.82 -3.14
CA TYR A 286 1.30 5.09 -4.16
C TYR A 286 1.08 4.43 -5.53
N ASP A 287 0.28 3.36 -5.63
CA ASP A 287 0.04 2.61 -6.88
C ASP A 287 -1.40 2.11 -7.04
N CYS A 288 -2.34 2.76 -6.38
CA CYS A 288 -3.76 2.38 -6.36
C CYS A 288 -4.42 2.33 -7.74
N GLU A 289 -3.88 3.06 -8.71
CA GLU A 289 -4.34 3.06 -10.10
C GLU A 289 -4.13 1.71 -10.80
N PHE A 290 -3.21 0.89 -10.29
CA PHE A 290 -2.78 -0.35 -10.95
C PHE A 290 -3.43 -1.60 -10.39
N ARG A 291 -4.70 -1.53 -10.00
CA ARG A 291 -5.43 -2.74 -9.67
C ARG A 291 -5.67 -3.57 -10.93
N LEU A 292 -5.16 -4.81 -10.94
CA LEU A 292 -5.16 -5.68 -12.12
C LEU A 292 -6.43 -6.55 -12.19
N ALA A 293 -7.08 -6.81 -11.06
CA ALA A 293 -8.35 -7.52 -10.98
C ALA A 293 -9.29 -6.88 -9.96
N GLY A 294 -10.59 -6.82 -10.29
CA GLY A 294 -11.59 -6.18 -9.43
C GLY A 294 -11.49 -4.65 -9.37
N ARG A 295 -12.27 -4.03 -8.49
CA ARG A 295 -12.20 -2.61 -8.17
C ARG A 295 -11.18 -2.33 -7.07
N PRO A 296 -10.62 -1.11 -6.98
CA PRO A 296 -9.85 -0.68 -5.82
C PRO A 296 -10.69 -0.78 -4.54
N VAL A 297 -10.08 -1.24 -3.45
CA VAL A 297 -10.68 -1.12 -2.12
C VAL A 297 -10.84 0.36 -1.79
N PRO A 298 -11.93 0.81 -1.16
CA PRO A 298 -12.07 2.19 -0.72
C PRO A 298 -10.85 2.66 0.08
N ALA A 299 -10.37 3.87 -0.17
CA ALA A 299 -9.28 4.43 0.60
C ALA A 299 -9.65 4.51 2.09
N LEU A 300 -8.67 4.36 2.99
CA LEU A 300 -8.90 4.52 4.42
C LEU A 300 -9.45 5.91 4.73
N ALA A 301 -8.88 6.94 4.08
CA ALA A 301 -9.35 8.32 4.18
C ALA A 301 -10.80 8.50 3.73
N SER A 302 -11.31 7.68 2.78
CA SER A 302 -12.69 7.79 2.29
C SER A 302 -13.74 7.30 3.29
N VAL A 303 -13.35 6.52 4.29
CA VAL A 303 -14.21 5.97 5.35
C VAL A 303 -13.87 6.54 6.74
N ASP A 304 -12.96 7.51 6.80
CA ASP A 304 -12.58 8.21 8.04
C ASP A 304 -13.61 9.29 8.38
N ALA A 305 -14.44 9.02 9.37
CA ALA A 305 -15.43 9.98 9.89
C ALA A 305 -14.85 10.96 10.92
N MET A 306 -13.63 10.71 11.43
CA MET A 306 -13.02 11.49 12.52
C MET A 306 -11.96 12.48 12.05
N GLY A 307 -11.60 12.46 10.76
CA GLY A 307 -10.56 13.33 10.21
C GLY A 307 -9.19 13.05 10.82
N ARG A 308 -8.82 11.76 10.94
CA ARG A 308 -7.54 11.30 11.49
C ARG A 308 -6.60 10.71 10.45
N VAL A 309 -7.00 10.68 9.19
CA VAL A 309 -6.21 10.13 8.10
C VAL A 309 -5.69 11.25 7.20
N ILE A 310 -4.39 11.30 7.03
CA ILE A 310 -3.70 12.09 6.00
C ILE A 310 -3.52 11.17 4.80
N TYR A 311 -4.12 11.51 3.67
CA TYR A 311 -3.98 10.73 2.44
C TYR A 311 -2.81 11.27 1.62
N THR A 312 -1.94 10.39 1.14
CA THR A 312 -0.82 10.73 0.25
C THR A 312 -0.83 9.87 -1.00
N ASN A 313 -0.46 10.45 -2.13
CA ASN A 313 -0.31 9.73 -3.40
C ASN A 313 0.76 10.38 -4.27
N THR A 314 1.26 9.64 -5.25
CA THR A 314 2.34 10.08 -6.16
C THR A 314 2.07 9.68 -7.60
N PHE A 315 2.37 10.56 -8.54
CA PHE A 315 2.36 10.25 -9.97
C PHE A 315 3.64 9.53 -10.44
N SER A 316 4.57 9.23 -9.53
CA SER A 316 5.85 8.60 -9.87
C SER A 316 5.70 7.21 -10.49
N LYS A 317 4.62 6.47 -10.14
CA LYS A 317 4.37 5.13 -10.68
C LYS A 317 3.67 5.13 -12.02
N SER A 318 2.94 6.19 -12.31
CA SER A 318 2.17 6.33 -13.56
C SER A 318 2.89 7.17 -14.61
N LEU A 319 3.51 8.29 -14.22
CA LEU A 319 4.14 9.23 -15.14
C LEU A 319 5.68 9.22 -15.10
N GLY A 320 6.27 8.48 -14.16
CA GLY A 320 7.73 8.40 -14.00
C GLY A 320 8.26 9.15 -12.79
N SER A 321 9.24 8.54 -12.15
CA SER A 321 9.83 9.07 -10.91
C SER A 321 10.63 10.37 -11.10
N ALA A 322 11.03 10.68 -12.33
CA ALA A 322 11.80 11.90 -12.65
C ALA A 322 10.98 13.19 -12.50
N LEU A 323 9.66 13.13 -12.72
CA LEU A 323 8.78 14.30 -12.65
C LEU A 323 8.56 14.81 -11.23
N ARG A 324 8.78 13.96 -10.20
CA ARG A 324 8.66 14.31 -8.79
C ARG A 324 7.34 15.00 -8.44
N LEU A 325 6.23 14.45 -8.89
CA LEU A 325 4.89 14.96 -8.63
C LEU A 325 4.16 14.08 -7.64
N ALA A 326 3.71 14.67 -6.54
CA ALA A 326 2.93 14.01 -5.50
C ALA A 326 1.96 15.01 -4.89
N TYR A 327 0.98 14.50 -4.14
CA TYR A 327 0.06 15.32 -3.39
C TYR A 327 -0.35 14.64 -2.09
N MET A 328 -0.80 15.45 -1.13
CA MET A 328 -1.46 14.98 0.08
C MET A 328 -2.82 15.67 0.22
N VAL A 329 -3.74 15.00 0.88
CA VAL A 329 -5.02 15.55 1.31
C VAL A 329 -5.01 15.59 2.83
N LEU A 330 -5.12 16.77 3.39
CA LEU A 330 -5.13 16.99 4.82
C LEU A 330 -6.57 17.09 5.33
N PRO A 331 -6.89 16.51 6.50
CA PRO A 331 -8.13 16.85 7.22
C PRO A 331 -8.20 18.34 7.54
N ASP A 332 -9.40 18.88 7.67
CA ASP A 332 -9.64 20.34 7.89
C ASP A 332 -8.79 20.90 9.04
N SER A 333 -8.75 20.21 10.18
CA SER A 333 -7.97 20.62 11.34
C SER A 333 -6.47 20.74 11.07
N LEU A 334 -5.91 19.87 10.22
CA LEU A 334 -4.51 19.95 9.81
C LEU A 334 -4.29 20.96 8.69
N MET A 335 -5.28 21.21 7.84
CA MET A 335 -5.19 22.24 6.81
C MET A 335 -5.16 23.64 7.42
N GLU A 336 -5.93 23.90 8.48
CA GLU A 336 -5.82 25.15 9.25
C GLU A 336 -4.41 25.35 9.81
N ARG A 337 -3.83 24.29 10.40
CA ARG A 337 -2.45 24.31 10.89
C ARG A 337 -1.44 24.47 9.77
N TYR A 338 -1.60 23.77 8.65
CA TYR A 338 -0.74 23.94 7.48
C TYR A 338 -0.74 25.39 7.01
N THR A 339 -1.89 26.01 6.91
CA THR A 339 -2.01 27.40 6.45
C THR A 339 -1.32 28.37 7.40
N SER A 340 -1.48 28.18 8.72
CA SER A 340 -0.87 29.07 9.72
C SER A 340 0.62 28.83 9.95
N GLU A 341 1.07 27.56 9.93
CA GLU A 341 2.42 27.19 10.31
C GLU A 341 3.36 27.04 9.09
N LEU A 342 2.87 26.55 7.94
CA LEU A 342 3.65 26.24 6.75
C LEU A 342 3.22 27.00 5.49
N GLY A 343 2.14 27.78 5.55
CA GLY A 343 1.61 28.52 4.40
C GLY A 343 2.55 29.58 3.82
N PHE A 344 3.66 29.91 4.52
CA PHE A 344 4.68 30.81 4.05
C PHE A 344 5.69 30.15 3.07
N TYR A 345 5.69 28.82 2.96
CA TYR A 345 6.57 28.13 2.01
C TYR A 345 6.17 28.44 0.56
N SER A 346 7.17 28.50 -0.29
CA SER A 346 6.92 28.48 -1.74
C SER A 346 6.51 27.07 -2.18
N SER A 347 5.68 26.98 -3.22
CA SER A 347 5.40 25.70 -3.85
C SER A 347 6.70 25.04 -4.32
N THR A 348 6.85 23.75 -4.05
CA THR A 348 8.03 22.97 -4.42
C THR A 348 7.96 22.43 -5.86
N VAL A 349 6.81 22.58 -6.52
CA VAL A 349 6.57 22.17 -7.91
C VAL A 349 6.42 23.42 -8.77
N SER A 350 7.07 23.45 -9.93
CA SER A 350 6.99 24.57 -10.85
C SER A 350 5.54 24.77 -11.37
N THR A 351 5.15 26.02 -11.63
CA THR A 351 3.81 26.33 -12.16
C THR A 351 3.60 25.64 -13.53
N VAL A 352 4.63 25.60 -14.35
CA VAL A 352 4.59 24.92 -15.66
C VAL A 352 4.27 23.44 -15.53
N ASP A 353 4.90 22.74 -14.58
CA ASP A 353 4.63 21.33 -14.35
C ASP A 353 3.23 21.12 -13.78
N GLN A 354 2.76 22.00 -12.91
CA GLN A 354 1.43 21.94 -12.34
C GLN A 354 0.35 22.12 -13.41
N VAL A 355 0.51 23.11 -14.29
CA VAL A 355 -0.41 23.36 -15.42
C VAL A 355 -0.41 22.17 -16.39
N THR A 356 0.78 21.61 -16.66
CA THR A 356 0.92 20.44 -17.52
C THR A 356 0.17 19.23 -16.96
N LEU A 357 0.34 18.95 -15.67
CA LEU A 357 -0.34 17.84 -15.01
C LEU A 357 -1.85 18.07 -14.94
N ALA A 358 -2.31 19.27 -14.58
CA ALA A 358 -3.72 19.60 -14.55
C ALA A 358 -4.38 19.30 -15.91
N ARG A 359 -3.76 19.72 -17.01
CA ARG A 359 -4.26 19.44 -18.36
C ARG A 359 -4.36 17.93 -18.66
N ILE A 360 -3.36 17.15 -18.26
CA ILE A 360 -3.34 15.68 -18.45
C ILE A 360 -4.50 15.01 -17.69
N LEU A 361 -4.82 15.50 -16.49
CA LEU A 361 -5.94 15.01 -15.70
C LEU A 361 -7.30 15.44 -16.28
N GLU A 362 -7.42 16.72 -16.70
CA GLU A 362 -8.67 17.30 -17.22
C GLU A 362 -9.12 16.70 -18.55
N ASP A 363 -8.17 16.38 -19.46
CA ASP A 363 -8.50 15.88 -20.79
C ASP A 363 -8.65 14.35 -20.88
N GLY A 364 -8.56 13.64 -19.74
CA GLY A 364 -8.65 12.19 -19.64
C GLY A 364 -7.45 11.44 -20.25
N SER A 365 -6.36 12.14 -20.55
CA SER A 365 -5.13 11.51 -21.08
C SER A 365 -4.44 10.65 -20.05
N TYR A 366 -4.57 11.03 -18.77
CA TYR A 366 -4.05 10.26 -17.64
C TYR A 366 -4.70 8.88 -17.55
N GLU A 367 -6.01 8.82 -17.54
CA GLU A 367 -6.78 7.57 -17.44
C GLU A 367 -6.49 6.64 -18.61
N ARG A 368 -6.40 7.20 -19.83
CA ARG A 368 -6.02 6.43 -21.02
C ARG A 368 -4.60 5.88 -20.92
N HIS A 369 -3.67 6.65 -20.35
CA HIS A 369 -2.30 6.20 -20.11
C HIS A 369 -2.27 5.08 -19.03
N VAL A 370 -2.88 5.30 -17.88
CA VAL A 370 -2.99 4.30 -16.81
C VAL A 370 -3.64 2.99 -17.31
N ALA A 371 -4.68 3.08 -18.14
CA ALA A 371 -5.31 1.90 -18.73
C ALA A 371 -4.34 1.08 -19.61
N ARG A 372 -3.46 1.74 -20.37
CA ARG A 372 -2.42 1.05 -21.17
C ARG A 372 -1.37 0.39 -20.29
N VAL A 373 -0.87 1.11 -19.27
CA VAL A 373 0.09 0.55 -18.32
C VAL A 373 -0.51 -0.65 -17.57
N ARG A 374 -1.76 -0.52 -17.09
CA ARG A 374 -2.50 -1.60 -16.44
C ARG A 374 -2.67 -2.82 -17.33
N LYS A 375 -2.93 -2.62 -18.62
CA LYS A 375 -3.02 -3.74 -19.58
C LYS A 375 -1.68 -4.48 -19.66
N ARG A 376 -0.57 -3.76 -19.86
CA ARG A 376 0.78 -4.36 -19.92
C ARG A 376 1.13 -5.12 -18.63
N ALA A 377 0.84 -4.51 -17.48
CA ALA A 377 1.08 -5.17 -16.20
C ALA A 377 0.26 -6.49 -16.05
N ARG A 378 -0.98 -6.52 -16.57
CA ARG A 378 -1.76 -7.76 -16.63
C ARG A 378 -1.12 -8.80 -17.55
N ASP A 379 -0.69 -8.39 -18.74
CA ASP A 379 -0.06 -9.29 -19.71
C ASP A 379 1.21 -9.92 -19.11
N GLU A 380 2.05 -9.14 -18.41
CA GLU A 380 3.25 -9.64 -17.72
C GLU A 380 2.92 -10.51 -16.50
N ARG A 381 1.92 -10.15 -15.70
CA ARG A 381 1.43 -10.99 -14.61
C ARG A 381 0.94 -12.34 -15.12
N ASP A 382 0.16 -12.36 -16.17
CA ASP A 382 -0.42 -13.58 -16.72
C ASP A 382 0.69 -14.47 -17.33
N ARG A 383 1.68 -13.87 -17.98
CA ARG A 383 2.91 -14.55 -18.42
C ARG A 383 3.68 -15.16 -17.23
N LEU A 384 3.83 -14.43 -16.12
CA LEU A 384 4.49 -14.96 -14.92
C LEU A 384 3.69 -16.13 -14.32
N ARG A 385 2.35 -16.05 -14.30
CA ARG A 385 1.48 -17.16 -13.88
C ARG A 385 1.67 -18.40 -14.73
N GLU A 386 1.74 -18.25 -16.04
CA GLU A 386 1.99 -19.38 -16.97
C GLU A 386 3.35 -20.02 -16.72
N LEU A 387 4.39 -19.24 -16.51
CA LEU A 387 5.73 -19.74 -16.19
C LEU A 387 5.75 -20.50 -14.85
N VAL A 388 5.07 -19.98 -13.82
CA VAL A 388 4.94 -20.67 -12.52
C VAL A 388 4.17 -21.98 -12.70
N ALA A 389 3.07 -21.97 -13.43
CA ALA A 389 2.25 -23.17 -13.70
C ALA A 389 3.01 -24.22 -14.52
N ALA A 390 3.89 -23.80 -15.41
CA ALA A 390 4.75 -24.67 -16.20
C ALA A 390 5.97 -25.22 -15.39
N GLY A 391 6.13 -24.82 -14.13
CA GLY A 391 7.24 -25.25 -13.28
C GLY A 391 8.60 -24.61 -13.62
N ALA A 392 8.62 -23.51 -14.35
CA ALA A 392 9.85 -22.86 -14.80
C ALA A 392 10.79 -22.43 -13.65
N PHE A 393 10.26 -22.27 -12.44
CA PHE A 393 11.01 -21.84 -11.26
C PHE A 393 11.19 -22.94 -10.21
N GLY A 394 10.76 -24.18 -10.52
CA GLY A 394 10.86 -25.34 -9.65
C GLY A 394 9.54 -25.76 -8.98
N PRO A 395 9.51 -26.94 -8.34
CA PRO A 395 8.30 -27.49 -7.74
C PRO A 395 7.87 -26.67 -6.52
N GLY A 396 6.55 -26.55 -6.32
CA GLY A 396 5.98 -25.89 -5.14
C GLY A 396 6.06 -24.36 -5.13
N VAL A 397 6.66 -23.73 -6.13
CA VAL A 397 6.69 -22.26 -6.27
C VAL A 397 5.26 -21.74 -6.53
N ARG A 398 4.87 -20.69 -5.82
CA ARG A 398 3.52 -20.10 -5.91
C ARG A 398 3.60 -18.59 -6.06
N LEU A 399 2.61 -18.04 -6.77
CA LEU A 399 2.41 -16.60 -6.91
C LEU A 399 1.39 -16.12 -5.88
N GLU A 400 1.77 -15.14 -5.07
CA GLU A 400 0.93 -14.51 -4.04
C GLU A 400 0.70 -13.03 -4.38
N HIS A 401 -0.43 -12.46 -3.98
CA HIS A 401 -0.77 -11.03 -4.11
C HIS A 401 -0.61 -10.42 -5.51
N ALA A 402 -0.98 -11.18 -6.55
CA ALA A 402 -0.71 -10.81 -7.94
C ALA A 402 -1.81 -9.95 -8.60
N ASP A 403 -2.85 -9.54 -7.88
CA ASP A 403 -4.03 -8.88 -8.45
C ASP A 403 -4.09 -7.37 -8.20
N ALA A 404 -3.12 -6.83 -7.49
CA ALA A 404 -3.01 -5.40 -7.21
C ALA A 404 -1.58 -4.90 -7.45
N GLY A 405 -1.44 -3.61 -7.78
CA GLY A 405 -0.17 -2.91 -7.94
C GLY A 405 0.69 -3.39 -9.11
N LEU A 406 1.94 -2.97 -9.10
CA LEU A 406 2.93 -3.26 -10.15
C LEU A 406 3.96 -4.33 -9.74
N HIS A 407 3.74 -5.01 -8.61
CA HIS A 407 4.56 -6.12 -8.15
C HIS A 407 3.70 -7.22 -7.54
N CYS A 408 4.30 -8.37 -7.34
CA CYS A 408 3.71 -9.52 -6.65
C CYS A 408 4.76 -10.23 -5.80
N VAL A 409 4.35 -11.26 -5.11
CA VAL A 409 5.23 -12.11 -4.34
C VAL A 409 5.32 -13.50 -4.96
N LEU A 410 6.54 -14.01 -5.13
CA LEU A 410 6.80 -15.39 -5.48
C LEU A 410 7.23 -16.13 -4.23
N ALA A 411 6.41 -17.05 -3.76
CA ALA A 411 6.70 -17.91 -2.62
C ALA A 411 7.46 -19.17 -3.09
N VAL A 412 8.68 -19.32 -2.61
CA VAL A 412 9.61 -20.40 -2.99
C VAL A 412 9.80 -21.31 -1.79
N PRO A 413 9.47 -22.61 -1.87
CA PRO A 413 9.78 -23.55 -0.81
C PRO A 413 11.29 -23.60 -0.55
N VAL A 414 11.67 -23.59 0.72
CA VAL A 414 13.06 -23.83 1.14
C VAL A 414 13.16 -25.31 1.48
N ASP A 415 13.99 -26.05 0.73
CA ASP A 415 14.31 -27.42 1.12
C ASP A 415 15.01 -27.36 2.48
N SER A 416 14.32 -27.82 3.53
CA SER A 416 14.94 -28.06 4.82
C SER A 416 15.90 -29.24 4.68
N GLN A 417 17.13 -28.96 4.26
CA GLN A 417 18.20 -29.97 4.45
C GLN A 417 18.28 -30.23 5.97
N PRO A 418 18.15 -31.46 6.39
CA PRO A 418 18.42 -31.79 7.80
C PRO A 418 19.83 -31.29 8.12
N ALA A 419 19.95 -30.51 9.20
CA ALA A 419 21.26 -30.07 9.69
C ALA A 419 22.18 -31.27 9.76
N ALA A 420 23.34 -31.19 9.08
CA ALA A 420 24.36 -32.22 9.14
C ALA A 420 24.64 -32.51 10.62
N PRO A 421 24.72 -33.78 11.04
CA PRO A 421 25.02 -34.13 12.42
C PRO A 421 26.33 -33.46 12.83
N SER A 422 26.25 -32.64 13.89
CA SER A 422 27.43 -32.03 14.49
C SER A 422 28.28 -33.10 15.14
N ASP A 423 29.30 -33.57 14.43
CA ASP A 423 30.42 -34.33 15.00
C ASP A 423 31.34 -33.37 15.79
N ALA A 424 30.79 -32.83 16.88
CA ALA A 424 31.59 -32.17 17.91
C ALA A 424 31.60 -33.01 19.17
N ALA A 425 32.70 -33.75 19.34
CA ALA A 425 32.99 -34.42 20.61
C ALA A 425 33.01 -33.44 21.79
N PRO A 426 32.55 -33.86 23.00
CA PRO A 426 32.47 -32.97 24.15
C PRO A 426 33.87 -32.62 24.68
N ARG A 427 34.18 -31.33 24.75
CA ARG A 427 35.35 -30.82 25.48
C ARG A 427 35.04 -30.74 26.98
N PRO A 428 35.98 -31.05 27.83
CA PRO A 428 35.78 -31.07 29.26
C PRO A 428 35.62 -29.66 29.87
N ALA A 429 34.77 -29.58 30.87
CA ALA A 429 34.48 -28.39 31.60
C ALA A 429 35.67 -27.86 32.40
N THR A 430 35.97 -26.56 32.24
CA THR A 430 36.77 -25.78 33.20
C THR A 430 35.89 -24.74 33.87
N THR A 431 36.07 -24.64 35.18
CA THR A 431 35.35 -23.86 36.19
C THR A 431 35.29 -22.35 35.89
N PRO A 432 34.28 -21.65 36.47
CA PRO A 432 33.99 -20.25 36.13
C PRO A 432 34.81 -19.28 36.94
N ASP A 433 35.30 -18.23 36.34
CA ASP A 433 35.76 -17.02 37.00
C ASP A 433 34.81 -15.88 36.74
N ALA A 434 34.51 -15.13 37.80
CA ALA A 434 33.48 -14.13 37.88
C ALA A 434 33.93 -12.78 37.29
N ALA A 435 33.01 -12.12 36.68
CA ALA A 435 32.76 -10.67 36.59
C ALA A 435 32.63 -10.09 35.17
N THR A 436 31.57 -9.34 35.07
CA THR A 436 31.18 -8.28 34.17
C THR A 436 30.07 -8.63 33.12
N PRO A 437 28.96 -7.90 33.13
CA PRO A 437 27.93 -8.08 32.13
C PRO A 437 28.31 -7.40 30.82
N ARG A 438 28.78 -8.19 29.89
CA ARG A 438 28.89 -7.78 28.47
C ARG A 438 27.52 -8.03 27.86
N THR A 439 26.85 -6.97 27.41
CA THR A 439 25.72 -7.04 26.49
C THR A 439 26.19 -7.77 25.23
N ALA A 440 25.90 -9.05 25.15
CA ALA A 440 26.16 -9.88 23.99
C ALA A 440 25.05 -9.62 22.97
N THR A 441 25.39 -8.94 21.88
CA THR A 441 24.64 -9.04 20.63
C THR A 441 24.60 -10.52 20.24
N PRO A 442 23.42 -11.11 19.95
CA PRO A 442 23.34 -12.48 19.50
C PRO A 442 24.13 -12.64 18.20
N PRO A 443 24.90 -13.75 18.05
CA PRO A 443 25.63 -14.01 16.82
C PRO A 443 24.66 -14.12 15.64
N ASP A 444 25.10 -13.60 14.48
CA ASP A 444 24.43 -13.71 13.19
C ASP A 444 23.81 -15.10 13.01
N ALA A 445 22.50 -15.19 13.18
CA ALA A 445 21.76 -16.33 12.67
C ALA A 445 21.95 -16.32 11.13
N PRO A 446 22.30 -17.44 10.50
CA PRO A 446 22.49 -17.46 9.05
C PRO A 446 21.19 -17.00 8.40
N ARG A 447 21.25 -15.87 7.70
CA ARG A 447 20.12 -15.39 6.90
C ARG A 447 19.79 -16.49 5.91
N PRO A 448 18.51 -16.87 5.76
CA PRO A 448 18.12 -17.87 4.79
C PRO A 448 18.66 -17.47 3.42
N THR A 449 19.42 -18.34 2.79
CA THR A 449 20.00 -18.08 1.46
C THR A 449 18.89 -18.24 0.44
N CYS A 450 18.41 -17.12 -0.10
CA CYS A 450 17.47 -17.11 -1.22
C CYS A 450 17.91 -18.10 -2.30
N PRO A 451 17.00 -18.90 -2.87
CA PRO A 451 17.31 -19.81 -3.96
C PRO A 451 17.87 -19.04 -5.16
N LYS A 452 19.20 -18.96 -5.25
CA LYS A 452 19.92 -18.21 -6.30
C LYS A 452 19.49 -18.62 -7.71
N HIS A 453 19.10 -19.89 -7.89
CA HIS A 453 18.60 -20.42 -9.15
C HIS A 453 17.27 -19.78 -9.58
N VAL A 454 16.35 -19.51 -8.63
CA VAL A 454 15.07 -18.87 -8.94
C VAL A 454 15.29 -17.42 -9.36
N LEU A 455 16.17 -16.69 -8.66
CA LEU A 455 16.53 -15.32 -9.05
C LEU A 455 17.19 -15.27 -10.43
N ALA A 456 18.06 -16.23 -10.76
CA ALA A 456 18.66 -16.34 -12.08
C ALA A 456 17.59 -16.62 -13.16
N ALA A 457 16.73 -17.60 -12.92
CA ALA A 457 15.66 -17.95 -13.85
C ALA A 457 14.66 -16.78 -14.08
N LEU A 458 14.31 -16.03 -13.03
CA LEU A 458 13.48 -14.81 -13.16
C LEU A 458 14.17 -13.76 -14.04
N ARG A 459 15.47 -13.51 -13.84
CA ARG A 459 16.24 -12.56 -14.65
C ARG A 459 16.33 -12.99 -16.11
N GLU A 460 16.54 -14.27 -16.40
CA GLU A 460 16.53 -14.83 -17.76
C GLU A 460 15.19 -14.60 -18.45
N GLN A 461 14.10 -14.67 -17.69
CA GLN A 461 12.74 -14.37 -18.18
C GLN A 461 12.43 -12.85 -18.22
N GLY A 462 13.37 -11.99 -17.81
CA GLY A 462 13.25 -10.54 -17.85
C GLY A 462 12.54 -9.93 -16.64
N PHE A 463 12.32 -10.68 -15.56
CA PHE A 463 11.77 -10.17 -14.32
C PHE A 463 12.87 -9.71 -13.35
N SER A 464 12.61 -8.59 -12.65
CA SER A 464 13.45 -8.19 -11.52
C SER A 464 12.84 -8.71 -10.22
N ALA A 465 13.67 -9.29 -9.35
CA ALA A 465 13.22 -9.83 -8.09
C ALA A 465 14.22 -9.58 -6.95
N GLN A 466 13.69 -9.45 -5.72
CA GLN A 466 14.46 -9.24 -4.49
C GLN A 466 13.83 -10.03 -3.33
N PRO A 467 14.64 -10.55 -2.39
CA PRO A 467 14.10 -11.21 -1.19
C PRO A 467 13.29 -10.24 -0.32
N ILE A 468 12.12 -10.66 0.15
CA ILE A 468 11.33 -9.86 1.12
C ILE A 468 12.08 -9.71 2.45
N ALA A 469 12.95 -10.65 2.79
CA ALA A 469 13.80 -10.57 3.97
C ALA A 469 14.69 -9.30 4.00
N ASP A 470 15.03 -8.72 2.85
CA ASP A 470 15.80 -7.47 2.75
C ASP A 470 15.00 -6.24 3.25
N PHE A 471 13.69 -6.37 3.42
CA PHE A 471 12.76 -5.34 3.87
C PHE A 471 12.23 -5.58 5.30
N THR A 472 12.78 -6.57 6.01
CA THR A 472 12.35 -6.97 7.35
C THR A 472 13.34 -6.47 8.39
N PHE A 473 12.86 -5.83 9.44
CA PHE A 473 13.67 -5.18 10.48
C PHE A 473 13.49 -5.86 11.85
N LEU A 474 12.31 -6.40 12.13
CA LEU A 474 12.05 -7.13 13.36
C LEU A 474 12.64 -8.55 13.31
N PRO A 475 13.10 -9.10 14.44
CA PRO A 475 13.52 -10.50 14.53
C PRO A 475 12.39 -11.44 14.08
N GLN A 476 12.74 -12.50 13.36
CA GLN A 476 11.79 -13.53 12.93
C GLN A 476 11.95 -14.73 13.85
N ASP A 477 10.91 -15.04 14.64
CA ASP A 477 10.95 -16.08 15.68
C ASP A 477 10.81 -17.52 15.15
N THR A 478 10.46 -17.69 13.87
CA THR A 478 10.22 -19.02 13.27
C THR A 478 11.06 -19.27 12.02
N PRO A 479 11.64 -20.49 11.87
CA PRO A 479 12.22 -20.91 10.61
C PRO A 479 11.18 -20.82 9.51
N ARG A 480 11.52 -20.21 8.37
CA ARG A 480 10.61 -20.12 7.24
C ARG A 480 10.76 -21.35 6.37
N ASP A 481 9.67 -22.11 6.22
CA ASP A 481 9.60 -23.19 5.22
C ASP A 481 9.49 -22.64 3.78
N THR A 482 9.33 -21.34 3.65
CA THR A 482 9.10 -20.67 2.38
C THR A 482 9.82 -19.31 2.36
N GLU A 483 10.63 -19.08 1.36
CA GLU A 483 11.20 -17.78 1.07
C GLU A 483 10.29 -17.01 0.12
N ARG A 484 10.16 -15.70 0.36
CA ARG A 484 9.33 -14.82 -0.47
C ARG A 484 10.18 -13.83 -1.24
N LEU A 485 9.95 -13.77 -2.55
CA LEU A 485 10.60 -12.84 -3.46
C LEU A 485 9.60 -11.79 -3.92
N LEU A 486 9.93 -10.53 -3.74
CA LEU A 486 9.26 -9.43 -4.40
C LEU A 486 9.61 -9.49 -5.89
N VAL A 487 8.62 -9.57 -6.77
CA VAL A 487 8.79 -9.62 -8.23
C VAL A 487 8.03 -8.46 -8.86
N ASN A 488 8.72 -7.62 -9.63
CA ASN A 488 8.10 -6.54 -10.39
C ASN A 488 7.63 -7.05 -11.76
N TYR A 489 6.40 -6.67 -12.15
CA TYR A 489 5.84 -6.98 -13.48
C TYR A 489 6.48 -6.18 -14.61
N CYS A 490 7.26 -5.30 -14.22
CA CYS A 490 7.67 -4.26 -15.08
C CYS A 490 9.17 -4.02 -14.98
#